data_2366d05e9440989e53fb0cea7ef38189
#
_entry.id   2366d05e9440989e53fb0cea7ef38189
#
_cell.length_a   1.000
_cell.length_b   1.000
_cell.length_c   1.000
_cell.angle_alpha   90.00
_cell.angle_beta   90.00
_cell.angle_gamma   90.00
#
_symmetry.space_group_name_H-M   'P 1'
#
loop_
_entity.id
_entity.type
_entity.pdbx_description
1 polymer ?
#
loop_
_entity_poly.entity_id
_entity_poly.type
_entity_poly.pdbx_seq_one_letter_code
_entity_poly.pdbx_strand_id
1 'polypeptide(L)'
;MQEVNLRYGGCVDVADFDFALPDELIAQEPSFERGGSRLLVLDRTTGAIQHAMFTDITRVLRAGDVLVVNDTRVFPARLLGRRVPTGGAVECLLVRKLPTPNDFTRPTSKGELPTTNSFAHPTPNRELSTDGLASSDGIRLGVGQEDLWGVGSFDEKLGVGQATPLGVGSLELWEALMHPGQKLKPGAKVLFERDGVRLEGEVLERRFFGRRTIRLTSEDGPVAEAINRIGHIPLPPYIRRADRPDDRERYQTVYAHERGSIAAPTAGLHFTDSLLRSLSDRGVELVTVTLHVGYGTFKPVRVDRVEEHTVDPEPFTVSAATADALTRARREGRRVIAVGTTTVRALESLQTTADGEVLPQSGDATLFIHPGYEFRIVQGLVTNFHLPKSSLLMLVAAFAGRESVMSAYREAVKERYRFYSYGDAMVIV
;
A
#
# COMPACT_ATOMS: atom_id res chain seq x y z
N MET A 1 34.63 14.09 -1.77
CA MET A 1 33.23 13.88 -1.32
C MET A 1 32.39 15.14 -1.58
N GLN A 2 32.46 15.74 -2.77
CA GLN A 2 31.73 16.99 -3.11
C GLN A 2 31.18 17.04 -4.55
N GLU A 3 31.27 15.95 -5.33
CA GLU A 3 30.80 15.96 -6.74
C GLU A 3 29.48 15.20 -7.00
N VAL A 4 28.85 14.61 -5.99
CA VAL A 4 27.58 13.82 -6.17
C VAL A 4 26.34 14.71 -6.10
N ASN A 5 26.42 15.94 -5.59
CA ASN A 5 25.26 16.80 -5.32
C ASN A 5 24.85 17.74 -6.48
N LEU A 6 25.47 17.64 -7.67
CA LEU A 6 25.15 18.52 -8.80
C LEU A 6 24.25 17.87 -9.89
N ARG A 7 23.79 16.62 -9.71
CA ARG A 7 23.06 15.91 -10.79
C ARG A 7 21.55 16.09 -10.84
N TYR A 8 20.88 16.66 -9.84
CA TYR A 8 19.42 16.79 -9.80
C TYR A 8 18.92 18.18 -9.39
N GLY A 9 19.63 19.25 -9.73
CA GLY A 9 19.17 20.63 -9.55
C GLY A 9 18.08 21.09 -10.54
N GLY A 10 17.56 20.19 -11.38
CA GLY A 10 16.50 20.47 -12.35
C GLY A 10 15.26 19.63 -12.04
N CYS A 11 14.09 20.11 -12.44
CA CYS A 11 12.86 19.34 -12.43
C CYS A 11 13.02 18.04 -13.22
N VAL A 12 12.48 16.95 -12.68
CA VAL A 12 12.54 15.62 -13.31
C VAL A 12 11.23 15.39 -14.06
N ASP A 13 11.31 15.14 -15.37
CA ASP A 13 10.13 14.88 -16.19
C ASP A 13 9.70 13.41 -16.08
N VAL A 14 8.40 13.17 -16.02
CA VAL A 14 7.84 11.80 -16.04
C VAL A 14 8.25 11.06 -17.32
N ALA A 15 8.43 11.80 -18.44
CA ALA A 15 8.90 11.26 -19.70
C ALA A 15 10.31 10.62 -19.62
N ASP A 16 11.14 11.03 -18.68
CA ASP A 16 12.48 10.48 -18.47
C ASP A 16 12.46 9.00 -18.02
N PHE A 17 11.31 8.51 -17.58
CA PHE A 17 11.06 7.13 -17.14
C PHE A 17 10.31 6.32 -18.19
N ASP A 18 10.30 6.79 -19.44
CA ASP A 18 9.67 6.06 -20.53
C ASP A 18 10.66 5.06 -21.16
N PHE A 19 10.14 3.91 -21.56
CA PHE A 19 10.84 2.93 -22.35
C PHE A 19 9.85 2.05 -23.13
N ALA A 20 10.29 1.52 -24.26
CA ALA A 20 9.48 0.62 -25.07
C ALA A 20 9.37 -0.74 -24.35
N LEU A 21 8.16 -1.08 -23.92
CA LEU A 21 7.83 -2.38 -23.33
C LEU A 21 6.88 -3.14 -24.25
N PRO A 22 7.31 -4.23 -24.89
CA PRO A 22 6.42 -5.09 -25.65
C PRO A 22 5.36 -5.75 -24.78
N ASP A 23 4.10 -5.72 -25.22
CA ASP A 23 2.95 -6.26 -24.46
C ASP A 23 3.13 -7.73 -24.06
N GLU A 24 3.79 -8.52 -24.91
CA GLU A 24 4.07 -9.95 -24.67
C GLU A 24 5.03 -10.21 -23.50
N LEU A 25 5.78 -9.19 -23.06
CA LEU A 25 6.64 -9.30 -21.87
C LEU A 25 5.87 -9.06 -20.56
N ILE A 26 4.64 -8.59 -20.64
CA ILE A 26 3.77 -8.40 -19.45
C ILE A 26 3.22 -9.75 -19.02
N ALA A 27 3.72 -10.28 -17.90
CA ALA A 27 3.35 -11.61 -17.41
C ALA A 27 1.86 -11.68 -17.02
N GLN A 28 1.12 -12.56 -17.67
CA GLN A 28 -0.30 -12.81 -17.38
C GLN A 28 -0.50 -13.94 -16.35
N GLU A 29 0.52 -14.79 -16.18
CA GLU A 29 0.51 -15.95 -15.29
C GLU A 29 1.81 -15.96 -14.46
N PRO A 30 1.76 -16.44 -13.21
CA PRO A 30 2.98 -16.66 -12.44
C PRO A 30 3.86 -17.72 -13.12
N SER A 31 5.13 -17.81 -12.74
CA SER A 31 6.00 -18.92 -13.14
C SER A 31 5.38 -20.24 -12.70
N PHE A 32 5.61 -21.32 -13.43
CA PHE A 32 5.06 -22.64 -13.10
C PHE A 32 5.40 -23.02 -11.65
N GLU A 33 6.66 -22.91 -11.29
CA GLU A 33 7.12 -23.10 -9.91
C GLU A 33 7.35 -21.75 -9.23
N ARG A 34 6.97 -21.66 -7.95
CA ARG A 34 7.33 -20.50 -7.12
C ARG A 34 8.84 -20.52 -6.93
N GLY A 35 9.50 -19.37 -7.13
CA GLY A 35 10.97 -19.27 -7.12
C GLY A 35 11.64 -19.56 -8.47
N GLY A 36 10.90 -20.02 -9.48
CA GLY A 36 11.43 -20.31 -10.83
C GLY A 36 11.54 -19.08 -11.74
N SER A 37 11.45 -17.86 -11.22
CA SER A 37 11.66 -16.62 -11.97
C SER A 37 13.14 -16.31 -12.16
N ARG A 38 13.46 -15.52 -13.18
CA ARG A 38 14.80 -14.96 -13.33
C ARG A 38 15.07 -13.83 -12.35
N LEU A 39 16.33 -13.58 -12.09
CA LEU A 39 16.81 -12.48 -11.26
C LEU A 39 17.84 -11.66 -12.04
N LEU A 40 17.61 -10.37 -12.14
CA LEU A 40 18.61 -9.42 -12.57
C LEU A 40 19.27 -8.81 -11.33
N VAL A 41 20.56 -8.96 -11.19
CA VAL A 41 21.35 -8.35 -10.10
C VAL A 41 21.95 -7.06 -10.62
N LEU A 42 21.65 -5.94 -9.98
CA LEU A 42 22.20 -4.62 -10.29
C LEU A 42 23.06 -4.14 -9.11
N ASP A 43 24.34 -3.98 -9.38
CA ASP A 43 25.25 -3.29 -8.46
C ASP A 43 25.02 -1.78 -8.56
N ARG A 44 24.49 -1.16 -7.50
CA ARG A 44 24.11 0.28 -7.52
C ARG A 44 25.31 1.21 -7.56
N THR A 45 26.51 0.73 -7.20
CA THR A 45 27.72 1.53 -7.16
C THR A 45 28.38 1.59 -8.53
N THR A 46 28.46 0.44 -9.20
CA THR A 46 29.17 0.30 -10.49
C THR A 46 28.24 0.33 -11.70
N GLY A 47 26.92 0.08 -11.49
CA GLY A 47 25.95 -0.12 -12.56
C GLY A 47 26.08 -1.48 -13.25
N ALA A 48 26.90 -2.39 -12.74
CA ALA A 48 27.09 -3.73 -13.31
C ALA A 48 25.84 -4.57 -13.21
N ILE A 49 25.52 -5.29 -14.29
CA ILE A 49 24.35 -6.16 -14.41
C ILE A 49 24.81 -7.62 -14.50
N GLN A 50 24.13 -8.49 -13.75
CA GLN A 50 24.32 -9.95 -13.84
C GLN A 50 22.96 -10.61 -13.95
N HIS A 51 22.88 -11.69 -14.74
CA HIS A 51 21.68 -12.51 -14.91
C HIS A 51 21.80 -13.79 -14.07
N ALA A 52 20.73 -14.13 -13.36
CA ALA A 52 20.67 -15.27 -12.45
C ALA A 52 19.23 -15.83 -12.39
N MET A 53 19.04 -16.88 -11.62
CA MET A 53 17.74 -17.35 -11.17
C MET A 53 17.44 -16.76 -9.79
N PHE A 54 16.16 -16.61 -9.43
CA PHE A 54 15.79 -16.03 -8.14
C PHE A 54 16.35 -16.81 -6.95
N THR A 55 16.52 -18.12 -7.09
CA THR A 55 17.16 -18.98 -6.09
C THR A 55 18.60 -18.59 -5.78
N ASP A 56 19.31 -17.94 -6.72
CA ASP A 56 20.67 -17.46 -6.52
C ASP A 56 20.77 -16.22 -5.62
N ILE A 57 19.63 -15.66 -5.17
CA ILE A 57 19.61 -14.56 -4.19
C ILE A 57 20.41 -14.91 -2.92
N THR A 58 20.51 -16.20 -2.60
CA THR A 58 21.36 -16.71 -1.49
C THR A 58 22.84 -16.43 -1.67
N ARG A 59 23.30 -16.11 -2.88
CA ARG A 59 24.69 -15.70 -3.18
C ARG A 59 24.86 -14.18 -3.14
N VAL A 60 23.77 -13.43 -3.25
CA VAL A 60 23.75 -11.96 -3.25
C VAL A 60 23.62 -11.42 -1.83
N LEU A 61 22.73 -12.04 -1.05
CA LEU A 61 22.55 -11.71 0.36
C LEU A 61 23.67 -12.35 1.20
N ARG A 62 24.08 -11.63 2.24
CA ARG A 62 25.22 -12.00 3.09
C ARG A 62 24.78 -12.29 4.52
N ALA A 63 25.55 -13.09 5.23
CA ALA A 63 25.37 -13.22 6.67
C ALA A 63 25.40 -11.84 7.34
N GLY A 64 24.45 -11.61 8.23
CA GLY A 64 24.26 -10.33 8.88
C GLY A 64 23.29 -9.38 8.20
N ASP A 65 22.89 -9.59 6.92
CA ASP A 65 21.84 -8.78 6.31
C ASP A 65 20.52 -8.94 7.06
N VAL A 66 19.72 -7.87 7.12
CA VAL A 66 18.34 -7.90 7.61
C VAL A 66 17.42 -7.81 6.41
N LEU A 67 16.72 -8.92 6.11
CA LEU A 67 15.74 -9.00 5.04
C LEU A 67 14.35 -8.63 5.56
N VAL A 68 13.83 -7.49 5.14
CA VAL A 68 12.52 -6.98 5.57
C VAL A 68 11.46 -7.31 4.53
N VAL A 69 10.42 -8.03 4.95
CA VAL A 69 9.32 -8.45 4.09
C VAL A 69 8.00 -7.84 4.56
N ASN A 70 7.05 -7.64 3.64
CA ASN A 70 5.71 -7.17 3.96
C ASN A 70 4.79 -8.38 4.10
N ASP A 71 4.32 -8.64 5.32
CA ASP A 71 3.49 -9.80 5.67
C ASP A 71 1.98 -9.60 5.45
N THR A 72 1.61 -8.52 4.78
CA THR A 72 0.20 -8.28 4.46
C THR A 72 -0.41 -9.38 3.60
N ARG A 73 -1.68 -9.71 3.88
CA ARG A 73 -2.45 -10.74 3.17
C ARG A 73 -3.54 -10.11 2.33
N VAL A 74 -3.60 -10.46 1.05
CA VAL A 74 -4.66 -10.04 0.14
C VAL A 74 -5.96 -10.76 0.51
N PHE A 75 -7.06 -10.03 0.57
CA PHE A 75 -8.39 -10.61 0.70
C PHE A 75 -9.18 -10.50 -0.62
N PRO A 76 -10.20 -11.35 -0.86
CA PRO A 76 -10.96 -11.31 -2.10
C PRO A 76 -11.90 -10.09 -2.14
N ALA A 77 -11.29 -8.92 -2.30
CA ALA A 77 -11.93 -7.61 -2.18
C ALA A 77 -12.85 -7.24 -3.35
N ARG A 78 -12.83 -7.98 -4.45
CA ARG A 78 -13.61 -7.68 -5.65
C ARG A 78 -14.91 -8.47 -5.65
N LEU A 79 -16.03 -7.78 -5.50
CA LEU A 79 -17.38 -8.35 -5.48
C LEU A 79 -18.08 -8.08 -6.81
N LEU A 80 -18.66 -9.13 -7.39
CA LEU A 80 -19.47 -9.06 -8.60
C LEU A 80 -20.94 -9.28 -8.22
N GLY A 81 -21.80 -8.38 -8.64
CA GLY A 81 -23.21 -8.41 -8.25
C GLY A 81 -24.13 -7.72 -9.25
N ARG A 82 -25.36 -7.47 -8.79
CA ARG A 82 -26.39 -6.82 -9.61
C ARG A 82 -27.17 -5.77 -8.80
N ARG A 83 -27.61 -4.70 -9.45
CA ARG A 83 -28.48 -3.70 -8.82
C ARG A 83 -29.87 -4.26 -8.57
N VAL A 84 -30.45 -3.93 -7.44
CA VAL A 84 -31.82 -4.28 -7.09
C VAL A 84 -32.68 -3.01 -7.18
N PRO A 85 -33.87 -3.04 -7.88
CA PRO A 85 -34.50 -4.19 -8.55
C PRO A 85 -34.08 -4.34 -10.03
N THR A 86 -33.24 -3.46 -10.59
CA THR A 86 -33.04 -3.32 -12.05
C THR A 86 -32.22 -4.42 -12.74
N GLY A 87 -31.53 -5.27 -11.97
CA GLY A 87 -30.71 -6.40 -12.49
C GLY A 87 -29.38 -6.03 -13.15
N GLY A 88 -29.07 -4.73 -13.31
CA GLY A 88 -27.83 -4.30 -13.99
C GLY A 88 -26.58 -4.71 -13.23
N ALA A 89 -25.58 -5.23 -13.94
CA ALA A 89 -24.30 -5.68 -13.36
C ALA A 89 -23.58 -4.59 -12.58
N VAL A 90 -22.95 -4.99 -11.48
CA VAL A 90 -22.15 -4.14 -10.61
C VAL A 90 -20.84 -4.84 -10.26
N GLU A 91 -19.76 -4.10 -10.34
CA GLU A 91 -18.47 -4.45 -9.76
C GLU A 91 -18.19 -3.53 -8.57
N CYS A 92 -17.81 -4.10 -7.44
CA CYS A 92 -17.47 -3.39 -6.21
C CYS A 92 -16.11 -3.87 -5.72
N LEU A 93 -15.13 -2.98 -5.68
CA LEU A 93 -13.82 -3.24 -5.09
C LEU A 93 -13.78 -2.60 -3.70
N LEU A 94 -13.75 -3.42 -2.66
CA LEU A 94 -13.63 -2.99 -1.27
C LEU A 94 -12.21 -2.44 -1.03
N VAL A 95 -12.12 -1.20 -0.56
CA VAL A 95 -10.83 -0.51 -0.39
C VAL A 95 -10.39 -0.48 1.07
N ARG A 96 -11.30 -0.11 1.95
CA ARG A 96 -11.02 0.03 3.39
C ARG A 96 -12.28 -0.20 4.20
N LYS A 97 -12.17 -1.01 5.27
CA LYS A 97 -13.23 -1.14 6.26
C LYS A 97 -13.30 0.15 7.08
N LEU A 98 -14.52 0.65 7.29
CA LEU A 98 -14.79 1.82 8.09
C LEU A 98 -15.29 1.39 9.48
N PRO A 99 -15.01 2.16 10.54
CA PRO A 99 -15.54 1.85 11.86
C PRO A 99 -17.07 1.93 11.85
N THR A 100 -17.70 1.02 12.57
CA THR A 100 -19.13 1.02 12.83
C THR A 100 -19.41 1.51 14.25
N PRO A 101 -20.61 2.03 14.57
CA PRO A 101 -20.94 2.44 15.94
C PRO A 101 -20.71 1.34 16.98
N ASN A 102 -20.84 0.08 16.61
CA ASN A 102 -20.60 -1.07 17.49
C ASN A 102 -19.11 -1.32 17.78
N ASP A 103 -18.20 -0.82 16.97
CA ASP A 103 -16.77 -0.95 17.20
C ASP A 103 -16.29 -0.09 18.38
N PHE A 104 -17.01 0.97 18.71
CA PHE A 104 -16.74 1.87 19.85
C PHE A 104 -17.32 1.38 21.19
N THR A 105 -18.19 0.37 21.18
CA THR A 105 -18.84 -0.16 22.39
C THR A 105 -18.20 -1.41 22.98
N ARG A 106 -17.19 -1.99 22.31
CA ARG A 106 -16.43 -3.11 22.88
C ARG A 106 -15.36 -2.56 23.83
N PRO A 107 -15.38 -2.85 25.13
CA PRO A 107 -14.27 -2.52 26.00
C PRO A 107 -13.05 -3.29 25.54
N THR A 108 -12.00 -2.57 25.17
CA THR A 108 -10.69 -3.17 24.91
C THR A 108 -10.21 -3.79 26.21
N SER A 109 -10.19 -5.11 26.28
CA SER A 109 -9.56 -5.84 27.37
C SER A 109 -8.04 -5.61 27.25
N LYS A 110 -7.52 -4.78 28.13
CA LYS A 110 -6.15 -4.36 28.44
C LYS A 110 -5.79 -2.98 27.94
N GLY A 111 -5.76 -2.09 28.93
CA GLY A 111 -5.36 -0.72 29.00
C GLY A 111 -4.23 -0.27 28.09
N GLU A 112 -4.61 0.34 26.96
CA GLU A 112 -3.87 1.38 26.31
C GLU A 112 -4.90 2.35 25.74
N LEU A 113 -4.96 3.54 26.33
CA LEU A 113 -5.72 4.67 25.83
C LEU A 113 -5.07 5.13 24.51
N PRO A 114 -5.82 5.34 23.44
CA PRO A 114 -5.27 6.01 22.28
C PRO A 114 -4.99 7.47 22.64
N THR A 115 -3.72 7.85 22.67
CA THR A 115 -3.30 9.24 22.76
C THR A 115 -3.71 9.94 21.46
N THR A 116 -4.67 10.84 21.57
CA THR A 116 -5.02 11.79 20.51
C THR A 116 -3.86 12.77 20.34
N ASN A 117 -2.99 12.54 19.38
CA ASN A 117 -2.03 13.55 18.95
C ASN A 117 -2.72 14.51 18.00
N SER A 118 -2.97 15.70 18.51
CA SER A 118 -3.36 16.87 17.74
C SER A 118 -2.23 17.26 16.77
N PHE A 119 -2.47 17.17 15.48
CA PHE A 119 -1.58 17.71 14.47
C PHE A 119 -1.73 19.24 14.42
N ALA A 120 -0.75 19.96 14.95
CA ALA A 120 -0.56 21.36 14.66
C ALA A 120 0.26 21.48 13.37
N HIS A 121 -0.31 22.07 12.34
CA HIS A 121 0.42 22.51 11.15
C HIS A 121 1.27 23.75 11.49
N PRO A 122 2.53 23.84 11.08
CA PRO A 122 3.30 25.07 11.19
C PRO A 122 2.82 26.07 10.13
N THR A 123 2.32 27.20 10.59
CA THR A 123 2.10 28.38 9.75
C THR A 123 3.45 29.07 9.49
N PRO A 124 3.73 29.58 8.28
CA PRO A 124 4.94 30.33 8.04
C PRO A 124 4.86 31.72 8.68
N ASN A 125 5.85 32.02 9.50
CA ASN A 125 6.10 33.35 10.06
C ASN A 125 6.27 34.36 8.94
N ARG A 126 5.46 35.42 8.98
CA ARG A 126 5.73 36.67 8.32
C ARG A 126 5.86 37.75 9.41
N GLU A 127 7.09 38.12 9.71
CA GLU A 127 7.40 39.29 10.52
C GLU A 127 6.93 40.56 9.80
N LEU A 128 6.18 41.39 10.51
CA LEU A 128 6.11 42.82 10.22
C LEU A 128 6.03 43.52 11.57
N SER A 129 7.08 44.31 11.82
CA SER A 129 7.20 45.27 12.90
C SER A 129 6.23 46.45 12.70
N THR A 130 5.67 47.03 13.69
CA THR A 130 5.98 48.29 14.35
C THR A 130 4.79 48.87 15.09
N ASP A 131 5.10 49.30 16.29
CA ASP A 131 4.70 50.52 16.99
C ASP A 131 3.26 51.04 17.00
N GLY A 132 2.77 51.20 18.20
CA GLY A 132 2.22 52.50 18.61
C GLY A 132 0.75 52.57 19.03
N LEU A 133 0.59 52.78 20.32
CA LEU A 133 -0.41 53.64 20.97
C LEU A 133 -1.81 53.11 21.36
N ALA A 134 -2.03 53.36 22.62
CA ALA A 134 -3.17 53.14 23.50
C ALA A 134 -4.51 53.74 23.04
N SER A 135 -5.61 53.14 23.42
CA SER A 135 -6.52 53.57 24.50
C SER A 135 -7.87 52.87 24.42
N SER A 136 -8.32 52.44 25.59
CA SER A 136 -9.67 52.35 26.14
C SER A 136 -10.89 52.34 25.19
N ASP A 137 -11.73 51.34 25.24
CA ASP A 137 -13.05 51.36 25.85
C ASP A 137 -13.79 50.04 25.59
N GLY A 138 -14.48 49.57 26.59
CA GLY A 138 -15.13 48.30 26.62
C GLY A 138 -16.43 48.24 25.84
N ILE A 139 -16.63 47.12 25.13
CA ILE A 139 -17.95 46.61 24.83
C ILE A 139 -17.87 45.06 24.91
N ARG A 140 -18.62 44.49 25.85
CA ARG A 140 -18.91 43.05 25.89
C ARG A 140 -19.84 42.71 24.74
N LEU A 141 -19.37 41.92 23.80
CA LEU A 141 -20.24 41.18 22.91
C LEU A 141 -19.85 39.69 23.03
N GLY A 142 -20.85 38.89 23.37
CA GLY A 142 -20.72 37.42 23.45
C GLY A 142 -20.38 36.85 22.11
N VAL A 143 -19.27 36.15 22.07
CA VAL A 143 -18.89 35.35 20.90
C VAL A 143 -19.36 33.92 21.17
N GLY A 144 -20.41 33.50 20.41
CA GLY A 144 -20.76 32.09 20.30
C GLY A 144 -19.60 31.32 19.74
N GLN A 145 -19.30 30.19 20.32
CA GLN A 145 -18.41 29.19 19.77
C GLN A 145 -19.06 28.65 18.49
N GLU A 146 -18.58 29.08 17.34
CA GLU A 146 -18.88 28.41 16.09
C GLU A 146 -17.81 27.33 15.85
N ASP A 147 -18.30 26.10 15.75
CA ASP A 147 -17.54 24.91 15.49
C ASP A 147 -16.86 24.96 14.10
N LEU A 148 -15.54 25.05 14.07
CA LEU A 148 -14.69 25.09 12.87
C LEU A 148 -14.36 23.67 12.33
N TRP A 149 -15.16 22.67 12.63
CA TRP A 149 -15.06 21.35 12.05
C TRP A 149 -16.43 20.97 11.48
N GLY A 150 -16.56 21.01 10.18
CA GLY A 150 -17.75 20.49 9.46
C GLY A 150 -17.93 18.98 9.63
N VAL A 151 -18.07 18.52 10.85
CA VAL A 151 -18.69 17.26 11.19
C VAL A 151 -20.19 17.56 11.16
N GLY A 152 -20.82 17.36 10.02
CA GLY A 152 -22.26 17.41 9.92
C GLY A 152 -22.83 16.52 11.01
N SER A 153 -23.64 17.12 11.88
CA SER A 153 -24.44 16.39 12.87
C SER A 153 -25.14 15.26 12.16
N PHE A 154 -24.87 14.03 12.60
CA PHE A 154 -25.70 12.89 12.20
C PHE A 154 -27.10 13.14 12.73
N ASP A 155 -28.02 13.42 11.83
CA ASP A 155 -29.42 13.54 12.13
C ASP A 155 -29.90 12.21 12.73
N GLU A 156 -30.44 12.23 13.94
CA GLU A 156 -30.94 11.11 14.74
C GLU A 156 -32.15 10.39 14.09
N LYS A 157 -32.40 10.63 12.80
CA LYS A 157 -33.49 10.04 12.01
C LYS A 157 -33.08 8.85 11.14
N LEU A 158 -31.89 8.29 11.28
CA LEU A 158 -31.67 6.94 10.79
C LEU A 158 -32.31 5.98 11.78
N GLY A 159 -33.57 5.62 11.49
CA GLY A 159 -34.36 4.71 12.30
C GLY A 159 -33.57 3.47 12.67
N VAL A 160 -33.16 3.41 13.92
CA VAL A 160 -32.64 2.21 14.56
C VAL A 160 -33.87 1.29 14.65
N GLY A 161 -34.04 0.44 13.65
CA GLY A 161 -35.01 -0.64 13.71
C GLY A 161 -34.68 -1.46 14.95
N GLN A 162 -35.67 -1.65 15.81
CA GLN A 162 -35.61 -2.48 17.00
C GLN A 162 -34.98 -3.85 16.63
N ALA A 163 -33.92 -4.22 17.33
CA ALA A 163 -33.29 -5.50 17.22
C ALA A 163 -34.30 -6.62 17.51
N THR A 164 -34.68 -7.35 16.49
CA THR A 164 -35.36 -8.64 16.66
C THR A 164 -34.28 -9.71 16.95
N PRO A 165 -34.38 -10.47 18.05
CA PRO A 165 -33.45 -11.53 18.35
C PRO A 165 -33.88 -12.80 17.63
N LEU A 166 -33.33 -13.04 16.45
CA LEU A 166 -33.30 -14.35 15.77
C LEU A 166 -32.57 -14.19 14.41
N GLY A 167 -31.32 -14.62 14.35
CA GLY A 167 -30.44 -14.54 13.18
C GLY A 167 -29.43 -13.43 13.36
N VAL A 168 -28.18 -13.76 13.75
CA VAL A 168 -27.11 -12.78 13.94
C VAL A 168 -26.61 -12.35 12.57
N GLY A 169 -27.37 -11.57 11.88
CA GLY A 169 -26.93 -10.86 10.69
C GLY A 169 -25.82 -9.88 11.06
N SER A 170 -24.71 -9.89 10.33
CA SER A 170 -23.62 -8.94 10.56
C SER A 170 -23.66 -7.81 9.55
N LEU A 171 -23.19 -6.63 10.00
CA LEU A 171 -23.15 -5.42 9.22
C LEU A 171 -21.72 -4.86 9.24
N GLU A 172 -21.21 -4.45 8.09
CA GLU A 172 -19.97 -3.74 7.95
C GLU A 172 -20.09 -2.53 7.03
N LEU A 173 -19.34 -1.47 7.35
CA LEU A 173 -19.19 -0.30 6.49
C LEU A 173 -17.86 -0.36 5.76
N TRP A 174 -17.89 -0.08 4.46
CA TRP A 174 -16.70 -0.11 3.61
C TRP A 174 -16.60 1.12 2.72
N GLU A 175 -15.42 1.63 2.55
CA GLU A 175 -15.07 2.45 1.41
C GLU A 175 -14.80 1.54 0.22
N ALA A 176 -15.44 1.81 -0.92
CA ALA A 176 -15.35 0.96 -2.10
C ALA A 176 -15.28 1.77 -3.39
N LEU A 177 -14.61 1.23 -4.41
CA LEU A 177 -14.72 1.69 -5.79
C LEU A 177 -15.80 0.86 -6.49
N MET A 178 -16.77 1.52 -7.13
CA MET A 178 -17.94 0.83 -7.71
C MET A 178 -18.18 1.24 -9.16
N HIS A 179 -18.46 0.24 -9.99
CA HIS A 179 -18.79 0.42 -11.40
C HIS A 179 -20.13 -0.25 -11.74
N PRO A 180 -21.01 0.37 -12.57
CA PRO A 180 -20.91 1.68 -13.21
C PRO A 180 -21.26 2.84 -12.26
N GLY A 181 -20.33 3.79 -12.13
CA GLY A 181 -20.39 4.84 -11.12
C GLY A 181 -21.63 5.74 -11.16
N GLN A 182 -22.12 6.09 -12.35
CA GLN A 182 -23.25 7.01 -12.50
C GLN A 182 -24.59 6.44 -11.99
N LYS A 183 -24.73 5.13 -12.00
CA LYS A 183 -25.96 4.41 -11.64
C LYS A 183 -26.05 3.98 -10.17
N LEU A 184 -24.98 4.20 -9.42
CA LEU A 184 -24.85 3.82 -8.01
C LEU A 184 -24.83 5.07 -7.13
N LYS A 185 -26.03 5.68 -6.99
CA LYS A 185 -26.28 6.84 -6.14
C LYS A 185 -26.55 6.38 -4.69
N PRO A 186 -26.48 7.28 -3.68
CA PRO A 186 -26.97 6.98 -2.34
C PRO A 186 -28.38 6.38 -2.36
N GLY A 187 -28.62 5.35 -1.55
CA GLY A 187 -29.83 4.53 -1.52
C GLY A 187 -29.87 3.40 -2.56
N ALA A 188 -28.92 3.31 -3.49
CA ALA A 188 -28.86 2.21 -4.44
C ALA A 188 -28.53 0.89 -3.72
N LYS A 189 -29.35 -0.14 -3.97
CA LYS A 189 -29.15 -1.50 -3.43
C LYS A 189 -28.49 -2.41 -4.45
N VAL A 190 -27.59 -3.25 -3.98
CA VAL A 190 -26.84 -4.24 -4.76
C VAL A 190 -26.91 -5.59 -4.06
N LEU A 191 -27.08 -6.66 -4.84
CA LEU A 191 -27.00 -8.01 -4.35
C LEU A 191 -25.75 -8.68 -4.96
N PHE A 192 -24.89 -9.17 -4.09
CA PHE A 192 -23.76 -10.04 -4.43
C PHE A 192 -24.14 -11.47 -4.04
N GLU A 193 -24.07 -12.41 -4.97
CA GLU A 193 -24.53 -13.78 -4.76
C GLU A 193 -23.65 -14.76 -5.53
N ARG A 194 -23.20 -15.79 -4.85
CA ARG A 194 -22.46 -16.90 -5.44
C ARG A 194 -22.52 -18.13 -4.54
N ASP A 195 -22.67 -19.31 -5.13
CA ASP A 195 -22.65 -20.60 -4.41
C ASP A 195 -23.56 -20.66 -3.17
N GLY A 196 -24.77 -20.04 -3.28
CA GLY A 196 -25.77 -19.99 -2.22
C GLY A 196 -25.47 -19.00 -1.10
N VAL A 197 -24.37 -18.24 -1.18
CA VAL A 197 -24.08 -17.16 -0.22
C VAL A 197 -24.57 -15.84 -0.78
N ARG A 198 -25.26 -15.05 0.07
CA ARG A 198 -25.81 -13.75 -0.28
C ARG A 198 -25.22 -12.66 0.60
N LEU A 199 -24.88 -11.55 -0.02
CA LEU A 199 -24.38 -10.34 0.63
C LEU A 199 -25.12 -9.14 0.02
N GLU A 200 -25.89 -8.43 0.83
CA GLU A 200 -26.58 -7.22 0.41
C GLU A 200 -25.70 -6.00 0.62
N GLY A 201 -25.72 -5.08 -0.34
CA GLY A 201 -25.01 -3.81 -0.30
C GLY A 201 -25.95 -2.65 -0.48
N GLU A 202 -25.78 -1.58 0.31
CA GLU A 202 -26.45 -0.31 0.11
C GLU A 202 -25.42 0.81 0.05
N VAL A 203 -25.47 1.60 -1.02
CA VAL A 203 -24.64 2.78 -1.17
C VAL A 203 -25.16 3.87 -0.24
N LEU A 204 -24.38 4.27 0.75
CA LEU A 204 -24.75 5.31 1.71
C LEU A 204 -24.33 6.71 1.24
N GLU A 205 -23.12 6.81 0.68
CA GLU A 205 -22.52 8.09 0.33
C GLU A 205 -21.69 7.97 -0.96
N ARG A 206 -21.67 9.05 -1.74
CA ARG A 206 -20.77 9.21 -2.87
C ARG A 206 -19.59 10.09 -2.43
N ARG A 207 -18.36 9.57 -2.56
CA ARG A 207 -17.12 10.26 -2.24
C ARG A 207 -16.36 10.67 -3.51
N PHE A 208 -15.29 11.42 -3.35
CA PHE A 208 -14.44 11.87 -4.44
C PHE A 208 -13.79 10.69 -5.18
N PHE A 209 -13.36 10.92 -6.42
CA PHE A 209 -12.63 9.96 -7.25
C PHE A 209 -13.34 8.61 -7.48
N GLY A 210 -14.68 8.61 -7.52
CA GLY A 210 -15.44 7.38 -7.77
C GLY A 210 -15.62 6.47 -6.56
N ARG A 211 -15.08 6.83 -5.40
CA ARG A 211 -15.26 6.12 -4.14
C ARG A 211 -16.67 6.28 -3.59
N ARG A 212 -17.11 5.30 -2.83
CA ARG A 212 -18.42 5.26 -2.13
C ARG A 212 -18.26 4.68 -0.75
N THR A 213 -19.13 5.10 0.15
CA THR A 213 -19.39 4.35 1.37
C THR A 213 -20.52 3.37 1.09
N ILE A 214 -20.25 2.07 1.26
CA ILE A 214 -21.23 1.01 1.13
C ILE A 214 -21.42 0.30 2.47
N ARG A 215 -22.68 0.04 2.82
CA ARG A 215 -23.07 -0.83 3.91
C ARG A 215 -23.26 -2.23 3.33
N LEU A 216 -22.54 -3.21 3.88
CA LEU A 216 -22.71 -4.62 3.55
C LEU A 216 -23.42 -5.33 4.70
N THR A 217 -24.41 -6.15 4.37
CA THR A 217 -25.22 -6.91 5.33
C THR A 217 -25.27 -8.37 4.89
N SER A 218 -25.01 -9.29 5.81
CA SER A 218 -25.15 -10.72 5.62
C SER A 218 -26.15 -11.28 6.61
N GLU A 219 -27.08 -12.10 6.14
CA GLU A 219 -28.06 -12.80 6.97
C GLU A 219 -27.50 -14.10 7.52
N ASP A 220 -26.56 -14.74 6.81
CA ASP A 220 -26.02 -16.07 7.05
C ASP A 220 -24.67 -16.07 7.80
N GLY A 221 -24.41 -15.06 8.65
CA GLY A 221 -23.19 -14.97 9.45
C GLY A 221 -22.33 -13.74 9.16
N PRO A 222 -21.03 -13.76 9.50
CA PRO A 222 -20.16 -12.61 9.38
C PRO A 222 -19.98 -12.15 7.93
N VAL A 223 -20.09 -10.83 7.67
CA VAL A 223 -19.81 -10.21 6.36
C VAL A 223 -18.45 -10.61 5.84
N ALA A 224 -17.43 -10.67 6.72
CA ALA A 224 -16.07 -11.07 6.34
C ALA A 224 -16.00 -12.50 5.77
N GLU A 225 -16.82 -13.44 6.28
CA GLU A 225 -16.92 -14.80 5.76
C GLU A 225 -17.63 -14.84 4.41
N ALA A 226 -18.73 -14.09 4.27
CA ALA A 226 -19.41 -13.94 3.00
C ALA A 226 -18.47 -13.39 1.92
N ILE A 227 -17.71 -12.32 2.22
CA ILE A 227 -16.67 -11.78 1.33
C ILE A 227 -15.66 -12.85 0.94
N ASN A 228 -15.19 -13.67 1.88
CA ASN A 228 -14.22 -14.73 1.59
C ASN A 228 -14.78 -15.79 0.62
N ARG A 229 -16.06 -16.11 0.73
CA ARG A 229 -16.69 -17.14 -0.11
C ARG A 229 -17.01 -16.63 -1.52
N ILE A 230 -17.63 -15.44 -1.63
CA ILE A 230 -18.12 -14.93 -2.93
C ILE A 230 -17.15 -13.99 -3.64
N GLY A 231 -16.20 -13.41 -2.92
CA GLY A 231 -15.28 -12.43 -3.46
C GLY A 231 -14.21 -13.04 -4.39
N HIS A 232 -13.73 -12.22 -5.28
CA HIS A 232 -12.68 -12.48 -6.25
C HIS A 232 -11.38 -11.81 -5.82
N ILE A 233 -10.24 -12.42 -6.16
CA ILE A 233 -8.94 -11.80 -5.97
C ILE A 233 -8.83 -10.59 -6.90
N PRO A 234 -8.52 -9.39 -6.38
CA PRO A 234 -8.40 -8.19 -7.19
C PRO A 234 -7.06 -8.17 -7.95
N LEU A 235 -6.97 -8.96 -9.01
CA LEU A 235 -5.78 -8.96 -9.86
C LEU A 235 -5.57 -7.56 -10.46
N PRO A 236 -4.31 -7.14 -10.65
CA PRO A 236 -3.99 -5.86 -11.28
C PRO A 236 -4.58 -5.72 -12.69
N PRO A 237 -4.90 -4.50 -13.16
CA PRO A 237 -5.59 -4.29 -14.43
C PRO A 237 -4.81 -4.71 -15.68
N TYR A 238 -3.50 -4.88 -15.59
CA TYR A 238 -2.66 -5.38 -16.69
C TYR A 238 -2.70 -6.90 -16.82
N ILE A 239 -3.24 -7.65 -15.84
CA ILE A 239 -3.60 -9.06 -15.97
C ILE A 239 -4.98 -9.13 -16.59
N ARG A 240 -5.03 -9.41 -17.90
CA ARG A 240 -6.24 -9.30 -18.73
C ARG A 240 -7.10 -10.58 -18.71
N ARG A 241 -7.13 -11.26 -17.57
CA ARG A 241 -7.97 -12.44 -17.35
C ARG A 241 -8.74 -12.36 -16.05
N ALA A 242 -9.79 -13.15 -15.92
CA ALA A 242 -10.46 -13.35 -14.64
C ALA A 242 -9.53 -14.06 -13.66
N ASP A 243 -9.77 -13.85 -12.37
CA ASP A 243 -9.10 -14.62 -11.32
C ASP A 243 -9.56 -16.09 -11.35
N ARG A 244 -8.66 -16.96 -10.95
CA ARG A 244 -8.86 -18.41 -10.83
C ARG A 244 -8.75 -18.83 -9.37
N PRO A 245 -9.25 -20.03 -9.01
CA PRO A 245 -9.12 -20.54 -7.64
C PRO A 245 -7.67 -20.49 -7.12
N ASP A 246 -6.70 -20.85 -7.98
CA ASP A 246 -5.28 -20.85 -7.64
C ASP A 246 -4.70 -19.46 -7.33
N ASP A 247 -5.29 -18.38 -7.88
CA ASP A 247 -4.83 -17.02 -7.57
C ASP A 247 -5.01 -16.66 -6.10
N ARG A 248 -5.90 -17.35 -5.37
CA ARG A 248 -6.06 -17.17 -3.92
C ARG A 248 -4.78 -17.49 -3.15
N GLU A 249 -3.96 -18.41 -3.66
CA GLU A 249 -2.68 -18.81 -3.08
C GLU A 249 -1.49 -18.24 -3.87
N ARG A 250 -1.59 -18.21 -5.20
CA ARG A 250 -0.49 -17.76 -6.06
C ARG A 250 -0.29 -16.24 -6.00
N TYR A 251 -1.35 -15.46 -5.72
CA TYR A 251 -1.26 -14.01 -5.50
C TYR A 251 -1.11 -13.66 -4.00
N GLN A 252 -0.38 -14.51 -3.26
CA GLN A 252 0.01 -14.35 -1.86
C GLN A 252 1.47 -14.70 -1.68
N THR A 253 2.15 -14.01 -0.76
CA THR A 253 3.48 -14.42 -0.30
C THR A 253 3.36 -15.62 0.64
N VAL A 254 4.41 -16.43 0.77
CA VAL A 254 4.42 -17.58 1.71
C VAL A 254 4.35 -17.14 3.17
N TYR A 255 4.69 -15.90 3.46
CA TYR A 255 4.65 -15.30 4.80
C TYR A 255 3.45 -14.34 4.99
N ALA A 256 2.46 -14.33 4.10
CA ALA A 256 1.28 -13.47 4.22
C ALA A 256 0.43 -13.86 5.43
N HIS A 257 0.31 -12.96 6.39
CA HIS A 257 -0.40 -13.17 7.65
C HIS A 257 -1.49 -12.12 7.90
N GLU A 258 -1.13 -10.83 7.91
CA GLU A 258 -2.00 -9.73 8.30
C GLU A 258 -2.97 -9.34 7.16
N ARG A 259 -4.25 -9.70 7.35
CA ARG A 259 -5.30 -9.44 6.34
C ARG A 259 -5.65 -7.96 6.24
N GLY A 260 -5.70 -7.40 5.02
CA GLY A 260 -6.12 -6.00 4.81
C GLY A 260 -5.75 -5.44 3.43
N SER A 261 -4.97 -6.16 2.66
CA SER A 261 -4.46 -5.69 1.38
C SER A 261 -5.37 -6.04 0.21
N ILE A 262 -5.45 -5.16 -0.79
CA ILE A 262 -6.10 -5.44 -2.07
C ILE A 262 -5.10 -5.80 -3.17
N ALA A 263 -3.81 -5.61 -2.92
CA ALA A 263 -2.74 -6.05 -3.81
C ALA A 263 -1.65 -6.77 -3.03
N ALA A 264 -1.04 -7.79 -3.63
CA ALA A 264 0.08 -8.49 -3.02
C ALA A 264 1.38 -7.64 -3.07
N PRO A 265 2.28 -7.77 -2.09
CA PRO A 265 3.65 -7.25 -2.20
C PRO A 265 4.44 -8.17 -3.14
N THR A 266 4.32 -7.89 -4.46
CA THR A 266 4.61 -8.87 -5.53
C THR A 266 6.06 -9.32 -5.61
N ALA A 267 7.02 -8.51 -5.16
CA ALA A 267 8.42 -8.94 -5.04
C ALA A 267 8.60 -10.12 -4.06
N GLY A 268 7.68 -10.25 -3.10
CA GLY A 268 7.66 -11.37 -2.17
C GLY A 268 7.14 -12.68 -2.75
N LEU A 269 6.44 -12.65 -3.90
CA LEU A 269 5.90 -13.85 -4.55
C LEU A 269 6.97 -14.81 -5.03
N HIS A 270 8.20 -14.34 -5.20
CA HIS A 270 9.33 -15.14 -5.66
C HIS A 270 9.90 -16.05 -4.56
N PHE A 271 9.70 -15.69 -3.28
CA PHE A 271 10.22 -16.48 -2.17
C PHE A 271 9.41 -17.76 -1.93
N THR A 272 10.12 -18.80 -1.54
CA THR A 272 9.58 -20.06 -1.02
C THR A 272 10.01 -20.23 0.42
N ASP A 273 9.30 -21.07 1.19
CA ASP A 273 9.70 -21.39 2.57
C ASP A 273 11.09 -22.01 2.66
N SER A 274 11.46 -22.85 1.68
CA SER A 274 12.79 -23.45 1.59
C SER A 274 13.87 -22.41 1.34
N LEU A 275 13.62 -21.42 0.48
CA LEU A 275 14.56 -20.34 0.20
C LEU A 275 14.76 -19.43 1.41
N LEU A 276 13.67 -19.08 2.11
CA LEU A 276 13.74 -18.26 3.33
C LEU A 276 14.51 -18.98 4.43
N ARG A 277 14.28 -20.29 4.62
CA ARG A 277 15.07 -21.10 5.55
C ARG A 277 16.55 -21.12 5.17
N SER A 278 16.86 -21.34 3.91
CA SER A 278 18.25 -21.34 3.44
C SER A 278 18.94 -19.99 3.67
N LEU A 279 18.24 -18.86 3.54
CA LEU A 279 18.77 -17.54 3.87
C LEU A 279 19.02 -17.39 5.38
N SER A 280 18.06 -17.83 6.20
CA SER A 280 18.19 -17.81 7.67
C SER A 280 19.36 -18.67 8.15
N ASP A 281 19.53 -19.89 7.61
CA ASP A 281 20.64 -20.80 7.93
C ASP A 281 22.00 -20.20 7.56
N ARG A 282 22.04 -19.27 6.59
CA ARG A 282 23.22 -18.51 6.19
C ARG A 282 23.45 -17.24 7.02
N GLY A 283 22.63 -16.99 8.04
CA GLY A 283 22.74 -15.84 8.93
C GLY A 283 22.09 -14.55 8.43
N VAL A 284 21.13 -14.64 7.50
CA VAL A 284 20.25 -13.51 7.13
C VAL A 284 19.11 -13.45 8.14
N GLU A 285 18.93 -12.31 8.81
CA GLU A 285 17.85 -12.08 9.74
C GLU A 285 16.59 -11.67 8.99
N LEU A 286 15.48 -12.44 9.16
CA LEU A 286 14.19 -12.14 8.52
C LEU A 286 13.30 -11.40 9.51
N VAL A 287 12.79 -10.23 9.12
CA VAL A 287 11.82 -9.44 9.90
C VAL A 287 10.66 -8.98 9.03
N THR A 288 9.52 -8.70 9.65
CA THR A 288 8.30 -8.32 8.94
C THR A 288 7.89 -6.88 9.22
N VAL A 289 7.32 -6.24 8.23
CA VAL A 289 6.48 -5.05 8.38
C VAL A 289 5.11 -5.38 7.79
N THR A 290 4.05 -4.78 8.32
CA THR A 290 2.74 -4.84 7.69
C THR A 290 2.47 -3.52 6.99
N LEU A 291 2.26 -3.52 5.68
CA LEU A 291 1.72 -2.39 4.95
C LEU A 291 0.60 -2.90 4.05
N HIS A 292 -0.60 -2.40 4.26
CA HIS A 292 -1.76 -2.78 3.44
C HIS A 292 -1.77 -2.02 2.13
N VAL A 293 -1.41 -2.75 1.06
CA VAL A 293 -1.29 -2.18 -0.29
C VAL A 293 -2.67 -1.83 -0.83
N GLY A 294 -2.85 -0.55 -1.15
CA GLY A 294 -4.08 0.00 -1.67
C GLY A 294 -4.16 -0.04 -3.21
N TYR A 295 -5.33 0.36 -3.73
CA TYR A 295 -5.54 0.49 -5.18
C TYR A 295 -4.64 1.56 -5.83
N GLY A 296 -4.16 2.52 -5.03
CA GLY A 296 -3.30 3.62 -5.48
C GLY A 296 -2.03 3.17 -6.20
N THR A 297 -1.48 2.01 -5.82
CA THR A 297 -0.28 1.42 -6.43
C THR A 297 -0.43 1.14 -7.94
N PHE A 298 -1.67 0.97 -8.43
CA PHE A 298 -1.95 0.73 -9.85
C PHE A 298 -2.36 2.00 -10.63
N LYS A 299 -2.42 3.15 -9.97
CA LYS A 299 -2.78 4.41 -10.64
C LYS A 299 -1.63 4.88 -11.53
N PRO A 300 -1.89 5.23 -12.80
CA PRO A 300 -0.88 5.86 -13.64
C PRO A 300 -0.56 7.26 -13.12
N VAL A 301 0.69 7.67 -13.27
CA VAL A 301 1.11 9.05 -13.08
C VAL A 301 0.49 9.90 -14.19
N ARG A 302 -0.19 11.00 -13.84
CA ARG A 302 -0.96 11.86 -14.78
C ARG A 302 -0.46 13.29 -14.82
N VAL A 303 0.71 13.54 -14.32
CA VAL A 303 1.39 14.83 -14.32
C VAL A 303 2.61 14.75 -15.22
N ASP A 304 3.09 15.88 -15.68
CA ASP A 304 4.29 15.94 -16.53
C ASP A 304 5.56 15.98 -15.66
N ARG A 305 5.48 16.62 -14.50
CA ARG A 305 6.60 16.75 -13.56
C ARG A 305 6.45 15.79 -12.40
N VAL A 306 7.53 15.11 -12.07
CA VAL A 306 7.54 14.09 -11.02
C VAL A 306 7.13 14.67 -9.65
N GLU A 307 7.59 15.89 -9.33
CA GLU A 307 7.36 16.56 -8.05
C GLU A 307 5.88 16.91 -7.80
N GLU A 308 5.05 16.97 -8.86
CA GLU A 308 3.62 17.26 -8.77
C GLU A 308 2.77 16.01 -8.45
N HIS A 309 3.40 14.81 -8.49
CA HIS A 309 2.69 13.57 -8.24
C HIS A 309 2.52 13.32 -6.74
N THR A 310 1.35 12.82 -6.38
CA THR A 310 1.06 12.36 -5.01
C THR A 310 0.60 10.91 -5.02
N VAL A 311 0.94 10.19 -3.97
CA VAL A 311 0.54 8.80 -3.77
C VAL A 311 -0.55 8.69 -2.71
N ASP A 312 -1.43 7.70 -2.84
CA ASP A 312 -2.43 7.42 -1.80
C ASP A 312 -1.72 6.98 -0.51
N PRO A 313 -2.24 7.40 0.67
CA PRO A 313 -1.78 6.88 1.95
C PRO A 313 -2.02 5.37 2.05
N GLU A 314 -1.03 4.64 2.55
CA GLU A 314 -1.16 3.20 2.81
C GLU A 314 -0.84 2.92 4.28
N PRO A 315 -1.78 2.33 5.04
CA PRO A 315 -1.55 2.07 6.46
C PRO A 315 -0.46 1.03 6.66
N PHE A 316 0.45 1.31 7.59
CA PHE A 316 1.53 0.40 7.95
C PHE A 316 1.65 0.23 9.47
N THR A 317 2.27 -0.87 9.86
CA THR A 317 2.63 -1.17 11.26
C THR A 317 4.01 -1.81 11.30
N VAL A 318 4.82 -1.37 12.28
CA VAL A 318 6.11 -1.95 12.62
C VAL A 318 6.08 -2.36 14.09
N SER A 319 6.29 -3.65 14.33
CA SER A 319 6.30 -4.23 15.68
C SER A 319 7.55 -3.83 16.49
N ALA A 320 7.50 -4.00 17.81
CA ALA A 320 8.66 -3.80 18.68
C ALA A 320 9.84 -4.69 18.26
N ALA A 321 9.60 -5.96 17.96
CA ALA A 321 10.65 -6.87 17.51
C ALA A 321 11.34 -6.43 16.23
N THR A 322 10.59 -5.92 15.26
CA THR A 322 11.13 -5.37 14.02
C THR A 322 11.90 -4.07 14.26
N ALA A 323 11.35 -3.17 15.07
CA ALA A 323 12.00 -1.91 15.45
C ALA A 323 13.37 -2.17 16.14
N ASP A 324 13.41 -3.13 17.07
CA ASP A 324 14.64 -3.55 17.74
C ASP A 324 15.66 -4.15 16.77
N ALA A 325 15.23 -5.01 15.84
CA ALA A 325 16.10 -5.59 14.82
C ALA A 325 16.70 -4.53 13.89
N LEU A 326 15.89 -3.57 13.43
CA LEU A 326 16.35 -2.44 12.61
C LEU A 326 17.33 -1.53 13.37
N THR A 327 17.06 -1.27 14.65
CA THR A 327 17.95 -0.49 15.51
C THR A 327 19.29 -1.19 15.69
N ARG A 328 19.29 -2.49 15.97
CA ARG A 328 20.54 -3.29 16.05
C ARG A 328 21.29 -3.27 14.73
N ALA A 329 20.60 -3.54 13.61
CA ALA A 329 21.22 -3.53 12.29
C ALA A 329 21.93 -2.21 11.99
N ARG A 330 21.29 -1.09 12.32
CA ARG A 330 21.86 0.25 12.14
C ARG A 330 23.12 0.47 13.00
N ARG A 331 23.07 0.07 14.29
CA ARG A 331 24.20 0.20 15.20
C ARG A 331 25.40 -0.68 14.79
N GLU A 332 25.12 -1.84 14.22
CA GLU A 332 26.13 -2.82 13.78
C GLU A 332 26.61 -2.60 12.34
N GLY A 333 26.04 -1.61 11.61
CA GLY A 333 26.37 -1.35 10.21
C GLY A 333 25.93 -2.47 9.26
N ARG A 334 24.92 -3.25 9.64
CA ARG A 334 24.33 -4.34 8.82
C ARG A 334 23.39 -3.76 7.77
N ARG A 335 23.40 -4.38 6.59
CA ARG A 335 22.53 -3.92 5.51
C ARG A 335 21.07 -4.29 5.77
N VAL A 336 20.16 -3.33 5.56
CA VAL A 336 18.71 -3.55 5.53
C VAL A 336 18.25 -3.69 4.08
N ILE A 337 17.76 -4.87 3.73
CA ILE A 337 17.31 -5.23 2.39
C ILE A 337 15.79 -5.28 2.37
N ALA A 338 15.16 -4.37 1.66
CA ALA A 338 13.70 -4.33 1.54
C ALA A 338 13.21 -5.24 0.41
N VAL A 339 12.18 -6.02 0.67
CA VAL A 339 11.47 -6.81 -0.35
C VAL A 339 10.21 -6.07 -0.78
N GLY A 340 10.28 -5.45 -1.95
CA GLY A 340 9.21 -4.66 -2.55
C GLY A 340 9.28 -3.16 -2.24
N THR A 341 8.79 -2.37 -3.18
CA THR A 341 8.73 -0.90 -3.08
C THR A 341 7.79 -0.43 -1.96
N THR A 342 6.77 -1.21 -1.62
CA THR A 342 5.88 -0.94 -0.47
C THR A 342 6.62 -1.06 0.85
N THR A 343 7.50 -2.06 0.98
CA THR A 343 8.38 -2.22 2.15
C THR A 343 9.35 -1.05 2.29
N VAL A 344 9.93 -0.58 1.17
CA VAL A 344 10.76 0.63 1.15
C VAL A 344 9.97 1.82 1.69
N ARG A 345 8.76 2.05 1.19
CA ARG A 345 7.93 3.18 1.64
C ARG A 345 7.61 3.10 3.12
N ALA A 346 7.28 1.91 3.64
CA ALA A 346 7.05 1.72 5.07
C ALA A 346 8.31 2.07 5.88
N LEU A 347 9.46 1.50 5.51
CA LEU A 347 10.73 1.71 6.23
C LEU A 347 11.18 3.17 6.19
N GLU A 348 11.12 3.82 5.03
CA GLU A 348 11.54 5.21 4.88
C GLU A 348 10.55 6.22 5.50
N SER A 349 9.31 5.78 5.81
CA SER A 349 8.33 6.57 6.58
C SER A 349 8.54 6.50 8.09
N LEU A 350 9.43 5.62 8.59
CA LEU A 350 9.64 5.43 10.02
C LEU A 350 10.24 6.67 10.70
N GLN A 351 9.71 6.96 11.87
CA GLN A 351 10.30 7.92 12.79
C GLN A 351 11.41 7.25 13.60
N THR A 352 12.48 7.98 13.81
CA THR A 352 13.62 7.55 14.62
C THR A 352 13.84 8.57 15.75
N THR A 353 14.38 8.11 16.89
CA THR A 353 14.85 8.99 17.95
C THR A 353 16.05 9.83 17.49
N ALA A 354 16.46 10.81 18.30
CA ALA A 354 17.67 11.60 18.05
C ALA A 354 18.93 10.73 17.94
N ASP A 355 18.99 9.62 18.69
CA ASP A 355 20.08 8.65 18.66
C ASP A 355 19.95 7.63 17.50
N GLY A 356 18.92 7.79 16.70
CA GLY A 356 18.67 6.98 15.50
C GLY A 356 18.02 5.64 15.77
N GLU A 357 17.41 5.41 16.92
CA GLU A 357 16.65 4.21 17.22
C GLU A 357 15.31 4.23 16.48
N VAL A 358 14.94 3.11 15.89
CA VAL A 358 13.62 2.93 15.28
C VAL A 358 12.62 2.61 16.38
N LEU A 359 11.45 3.29 16.34
CA LEU A 359 10.38 3.06 17.30
C LEU A 359 9.30 2.13 16.72
N PRO A 360 8.69 1.27 17.55
CA PRO A 360 7.44 0.57 17.16
C PRO A 360 6.39 1.61 16.84
N GLN A 361 5.73 1.50 15.69
CA GLN A 361 4.77 2.51 15.26
C GLN A 361 3.77 1.99 14.22
N SER A 362 2.63 2.64 14.18
CA SER A 362 1.64 2.50 13.13
C SER A 362 1.31 3.87 12.56
N GLY A 363 1.01 3.94 11.27
CA GLY A 363 0.71 5.20 10.58
C GLY A 363 0.36 4.97 9.12
N ASP A 364 0.32 6.06 8.36
CA ASP A 364 0.10 6.02 6.91
C ASP A 364 1.40 6.36 6.17
N ALA A 365 1.82 5.49 5.27
CA ALA A 365 2.94 5.73 4.37
C ALA A 365 2.46 6.64 3.22
N THR A 366 2.69 7.94 3.36
CA THR A 366 2.34 8.98 2.38
C THR A 366 3.51 9.38 1.51
N LEU A 367 4.69 8.85 1.81
CA LEU A 367 5.94 9.23 1.16
C LEU A 367 5.95 8.84 -0.32
N PHE A 368 6.16 9.83 -1.20
CA PHE A 368 6.47 9.63 -2.60
C PHE A 368 7.98 9.74 -2.79
N ILE A 369 8.63 8.62 -3.11
CA ILE A 369 10.07 8.53 -3.33
C ILE A 369 10.35 8.65 -4.82
N HIS A 370 11.17 9.63 -5.21
CA HIS A 370 11.61 9.91 -6.56
C HIS A 370 13.09 10.35 -6.58
N PRO A 371 13.76 10.47 -7.72
CA PRO A 371 15.15 10.92 -7.78
C PRO A 371 15.40 12.21 -6.99
N GLY A 372 16.48 12.22 -6.21
CA GLY A 372 16.79 13.25 -5.21
C GLY A 372 16.46 12.87 -3.76
N TYR A 373 15.71 11.77 -3.56
CA TYR A 373 15.44 11.26 -2.21
C TYR A 373 16.68 10.60 -1.60
N GLU A 374 16.96 10.91 -0.33
CA GLU A 374 18.06 10.33 0.45
C GLU A 374 17.53 9.20 1.35
N PHE A 375 17.92 7.96 1.04
CA PHE A 375 17.52 6.78 1.79
C PHE A 375 18.21 6.74 3.15
N ARG A 376 17.42 6.52 4.22
CA ARG A 376 17.89 6.56 5.60
C ARG A 376 18.05 5.17 6.22
N ILE A 377 17.24 4.20 5.77
CA ILE A 377 17.14 2.87 6.37
C ILE A 377 17.51 1.79 5.36
N VAL A 378 17.07 1.90 4.11
CA VAL A 378 17.21 0.83 3.11
C VAL A 378 18.54 0.91 2.38
N GLN A 379 19.33 -0.18 2.38
CA GLN A 379 20.59 -0.31 1.66
C GLN A 379 20.56 -1.32 0.51
N GLY A 380 19.51 -2.16 0.42
CA GLY A 380 19.29 -3.07 -0.71
C GLY A 380 17.81 -3.22 -1.01
N LEU A 381 17.50 -3.54 -2.24
CA LEU A 381 16.09 -3.64 -2.71
C LEU A 381 15.91 -4.86 -3.60
N VAL A 382 14.95 -5.71 -3.23
CA VAL A 382 14.40 -6.75 -4.11
C VAL A 382 13.07 -6.24 -4.67
N THR A 383 12.91 -6.21 -5.99
CA THR A 383 11.71 -5.67 -6.62
C THR A 383 11.36 -6.41 -7.92
N ASN A 384 10.14 -6.21 -8.43
CA ASN A 384 9.78 -6.60 -9.79
C ASN A 384 10.20 -5.52 -10.79
N PHE A 385 10.10 -5.83 -12.09
CA PHE A 385 10.15 -4.82 -13.13
C PHE A 385 8.81 -4.06 -13.21
N HIS A 386 8.87 -2.73 -13.25
CA HIS A 386 7.71 -1.85 -13.19
C HIS A 386 7.35 -1.23 -14.56
N LEU A 387 6.16 -0.60 -14.65
CA LEU A 387 5.67 0.09 -15.85
C LEU A 387 6.55 1.29 -16.22
N PRO A 388 6.63 1.60 -17.52
CA PRO A 388 7.05 2.93 -17.95
C PRO A 388 6.24 4.02 -17.25
N LYS A 389 6.90 5.11 -16.89
CA LYS A 389 6.30 6.29 -16.23
C LYS A 389 5.56 6.03 -14.93
N SER A 390 5.85 4.91 -14.23
CA SER A 390 5.21 4.61 -12.95
C SER A 390 5.96 5.21 -11.76
N SER A 391 5.23 5.54 -10.70
CA SER A 391 5.81 5.98 -9.43
C SER A 391 6.77 4.94 -8.82
N LEU A 392 6.54 3.66 -9.09
CA LEU A 392 7.40 2.58 -8.62
C LEU A 392 8.75 2.54 -9.36
N LEU A 393 8.76 2.80 -10.67
CA LEU A 393 10.00 2.95 -11.44
C LEU A 393 10.80 4.17 -10.96
N MET A 394 10.13 5.26 -10.62
CA MET A 394 10.75 6.47 -10.07
C MET A 394 11.42 6.18 -8.72
N LEU A 395 10.78 5.38 -7.84
CA LEU A 395 11.39 4.94 -6.58
C LEU A 395 12.65 4.09 -6.82
N VAL A 396 12.58 3.14 -7.74
CA VAL A 396 13.75 2.29 -8.08
C VAL A 396 14.87 3.14 -8.66
N ALA A 397 14.55 4.12 -9.51
CA ALA A 397 15.51 5.07 -10.06
C ALA A 397 16.10 6.03 -9.01
N ALA A 398 15.33 6.40 -7.99
CA ALA A 398 15.84 7.13 -6.83
C ALA A 398 16.86 6.30 -6.06
N PHE A 399 16.62 4.98 -5.94
CA PHE A 399 17.47 4.06 -5.18
C PHE A 399 18.81 3.77 -5.84
N ALA A 400 18.83 3.53 -7.15
CA ALA A 400 20.04 3.07 -7.85
C ALA A 400 20.59 4.03 -8.92
N GLY A 401 19.98 5.22 -9.05
CA GLY A 401 20.29 6.15 -10.12
C GLY A 401 19.52 5.85 -11.41
N ARG A 402 18.96 6.91 -12.02
CA ARG A 402 18.12 6.81 -13.22
C ARG A 402 18.81 6.07 -14.37
N GLU A 403 20.04 6.47 -14.69
CA GLU A 403 20.78 5.91 -15.83
C GLU A 403 21.02 4.39 -15.68
N SER A 404 21.46 3.95 -14.50
CA SER A 404 21.71 2.53 -14.20
C SER A 404 20.43 1.72 -14.28
N VAL A 405 19.32 2.25 -13.70
CA VAL A 405 18.02 1.59 -13.74
C VAL A 405 17.48 1.50 -15.16
N MET A 406 17.49 2.60 -15.93
CA MET A 406 17.00 2.58 -17.32
C MET A 406 17.87 1.69 -18.22
N SER A 407 19.18 1.57 -17.94
CA SER A 407 20.06 0.61 -18.62
C SER A 407 19.65 -0.83 -18.29
N ALA A 408 19.41 -1.16 -16.99
CA ALA A 408 18.95 -2.46 -16.56
C ALA A 408 17.59 -2.85 -17.17
N TYR A 409 16.68 -1.88 -17.31
CA TYR A 409 15.37 -2.11 -17.92
C TYR A 409 15.47 -2.36 -19.43
N ARG A 410 16.33 -1.63 -20.16
CA ARG A 410 16.60 -1.91 -21.58
C ARG A 410 17.22 -3.29 -21.77
N GLU A 411 18.18 -3.67 -20.91
CA GLU A 411 18.75 -5.01 -20.93
C GLU A 411 17.72 -6.09 -20.61
N ALA A 412 16.85 -5.87 -19.61
CA ALA A 412 15.76 -6.78 -19.28
C ALA A 412 14.77 -7.00 -20.46
N VAL A 413 14.43 -5.94 -21.21
CA VAL A 413 13.59 -6.04 -22.41
C VAL A 413 14.31 -6.84 -23.50
N LYS A 414 15.58 -6.55 -23.78
CA LYS A 414 16.42 -7.24 -24.76
C LYS A 414 16.53 -8.73 -24.45
N GLU A 415 16.78 -9.06 -23.19
CA GLU A 415 16.91 -10.45 -22.70
C GLU A 415 15.54 -11.09 -22.42
N ARG A 416 14.43 -10.44 -22.80
CA ARG A 416 13.05 -10.94 -22.69
C ARG A 416 12.69 -11.37 -21.26
N TYR A 417 13.04 -10.55 -20.26
CA TYR A 417 12.50 -10.68 -18.92
C TYR A 417 11.00 -10.43 -18.91
N ARG A 418 10.29 -11.10 -18.01
CA ARG A 418 8.86 -10.88 -17.81
C ARG A 418 8.68 -9.73 -16.82
N PHE A 419 7.71 -8.88 -17.09
CA PHE A 419 7.45 -7.66 -16.34
C PHE A 419 6.22 -7.79 -15.44
N TYR A 420 6.15 -6.98 -14.39
CA TYR A 420 5.08 -6.81 -13.41
C TYR A 420 4.95 -7.94 -12.38
N SER A 421 3.75 -8.01 -11.75
CA SER A 421 3.45 -8.81 -10.55
C SER A 421 3.84 -10.28 -10.65
N TYR A 422 3.61 -10.90 -11.80
CA TYR A 422 3.95 -12.30 -12.09
C TYR A 422 5.22 -12.44 -12.92
N GLY A 423 5.90 -11.33 -13.15
CA GLY A 423 7.14 -11.28 -13.92
C GLY A 423 8.36 -11.81 -13.19
N ASP A 424 9.53 -11.38 -13.66
CA ASP A 424 10.81 -11.69 -13.07
C ASP A 424 11.21 -10.64 -12.02
N ALA A 425 12.30 -10.88 -11.32
CA ALA A 425 12.76 -10.04 -10.23
C ALA A 425 14.04 -9.28 -10.57
N MET A 426 14.28 -8.19 -9.85
CA MET A 426 15.54 -7.49 -9.80
C MET A 426 15.97 -7.34 -8.33
N VAL A 427 17.26 -7.53 -8.04
CA VAL A 427 17.87 -7.17 -6.77
C VAL A 427 18.93 -6.09 -7.00
N ILE A 428 18.88 -5.06 -6.17
CA ILE A 428 19.80 -3.92 -6.22
C ILE A 428 20.58 -3.87 -4.91
N VAL A 429 21.90 -3.96 -4.97
CA VAL A 429 22.78 -4.01 -3.81
C VAL A 429 24.04 -3.15 -3.98
#